data_11e69e816c5f95b28e0f5fd90f05a835
#
_entry.id   11e69e816c5f95b28e0f5fd90f05a835
#
_cell.length_a   1.000
_cell.length_b   1.000
_cell.length_c   1.000
_cell.angle_alpha   90.00
_cell.angle_beta   90.00
_cell.angle_gamma   90.00
#
_symmetry.space_group_name_H-M   'P 1'
#
loop_
_entity.id
_entity.type
_entity.pdbx_description
1 polymer ?
#
loop_
_entity_poly.entity_id
_entity_poly.type
_entity_poly.pdbx_seq_one_letter_code
_entity_poly.pdbx_strand_id
1 'polypeptide(L)'
;MKILAPIYLCLIIFGLNPLYGQTDTEYLKKRKDSSEVMYYIIEGDTVAREMIDLDEVILLDRLKFKSEQDRRRYLILRRKTRKVYPYAKLASERLTTMTERLKTIEKKRDRKIYTKRVQKYIEGEFSEKLKKLTHTEGQILVKLIHRQTGRTAFDLVKELRTGWRAFWYNTTASLFEISLKEEYSPFDVKEDYLIEDILERSFQENILERQNPAFPIDYLDLKAHWNKKTVNK
;
A
#
# COMPACT_ATOMS: atom_id res chain seq x y z
N MET A 1 -14.94 -46.30 -69.66
CA MET A 1 -14.53 -46.97 -68.42
C MET A 1 -13.17 -46.51 -67.90
N LYS A 2 -12.74 -45.23 -68.04
CA LYS A 2 -11.41 -44.75 -67.57
C LYS A 2 -11.46 -43.54 -66.62
N ILE A 3 -12.63 -43.08 -66.23
CA ILE A 3 -12.78 -41.89 -65.38
C ILE A 3 -13.12 -42.26 -63.94
N LEU A 4 -13.49 -43.48 -63.62
CA LEU A 4 -13.86 -43.89 -62.25
C LEU A 4 -12.69 -44.24 -61.37
N ALA A 5 -11.52 -44.61 -61.95
CA ALA A 5 -10.32 -44.98 -61.20
C ALA A 5 -9.76 -43.81 -60.29
N PRO A 6 -9.67 -42.56 -60.73
CA PRO A 6 -9.13 -41.48 -59.88
C PRO A 6 -10.07 -41.08 -58.72
N ILE A 7 -11.39 -41.29 -58.86
CA ILE A 7 -12.35 -40.98 -57.81
C ILE A 7 -12.24 -41.96 -56.64
N TYR A 8 -12.00 -43.23 -56.90
CA TYR A 8 -11.78 -44.21 -55.86
C TYR A 8 -10.45 -44.06 -55.15
N LEU A 9 -9.40 -43.60 -55.83
CA LEU A 9 -8.13 -43.29 -55.23
C LEU A 9 -8.21 -42.09 -54.27
N CYS A 10 -8.98 -41.05 -54.61
CA CYS A 10 -9.23 -39.90 -53.70
C CYS A 10 -10.04 -40.29 -52.44
N LEU A 11 -11.00 -41.23 -52.58
CA LEU A 11 -11.80 -41.71 -51.44
C LEU A 11 -10.97 -42.52 -50.45
N ILE A 12 -9.99 -43.30 -50.94
CA ILE A 12 -9.08 -44.09 -50.09
C ILE A 12 -8.08 -43.19 -49.35
N ILE A 13 -7.63 -42.09 -49.97
CA ILE A 13 -6.71 -41.14 -49.34
C ILE A 13 -7.44 -40.30 -48.26
N PHE A 14 -8.74 -40.02 -48.43
CA PHE A 14 -9.54 -39.27 -47.46
C PHE A 14 -10.02 -40.12 -46.27
N GLY A 15 -10.11 -41.46 -46.45
CA GLY A 15 -10.57 -42.38 -45.41
C GLY A 15 -9.49 -42.83 -44.42
N LEU A 16 -8.21 -42.49 -44.64
CA LEU A 16 -7.07 -42.89 -43.81
C LEU A 16 -6.47 -41.81 -42.95
N ASN A 17 -7.19 -40.68 -42.77
CA ASN A 17 -6.77 -39.73 -41.75
C ASN A 17 -7.17 -40.28 -40.38
N PRO A 18 -6.22 -40.73 -39.54
CA PRO A 18 -6.53 -41.00 -38.16
C PRO A 18 -6.96 -39.67 -37.54
N LEU A 19 -8.17 -39.64 -36.97
CA LEU A 19 -8.63 -38.57 -36.11
C LEU A 19 -7.69 -38.55 -34.90
N TYR A 20 -6.59 -37.80 -34.99
CA TYR A 20 -5.82 -37.43 -33.83
C TYR A 20 -6.72 -36.47 -33.04
N GLY A 21 -7.48 -37.01 -32.12
CA GLY A 21 -8.03 -36.25 -31.06
C GLY A 21 -6.87 -35.52 -30.42
N GLN A 22 -6.81 -34.19 -30.59
CA GLN A 22 -5.94 -33.36 -29.80
C GLN A 22 -6.38 -33.53 -28.35
N THR A 23 -5.76 -34.47 -27.67
CA THR A 23 -5.76 -34.45 -26.21
C THR A 23 -4.96 -33.23 -25.84
N ASP A 24 -5.65 -32.22 -25.41
CA ASP A 24 -5.09 -30.98 -24.84
C ASP A 24 -4.20 -31.31 -23.62
N THR A 25 -3.06 -31.91 -23.86
CA THR A 25 -2.00 -32.12 -22.88
C THR A 25 -1.37 -30.80 -22.45
N GLU A 26 -1.62 -29.72 -23.19
CA GLU A 26 -1.13 -28.38 -22.84
C GLU A 26 -1.98 -27.73 -21.74
N TYR A 27 -3.28 -28.04 -21.68
CA TYR A 27 -4.15 -27.64 -20.56
C TYR A 27 -3.80 -28.32 -19.24
N LEU A 28 -3.30 -29.55 -19.31
CA LEU A 28 -2.88 -30.28 -18.11
C LEU A 28 -1.49 -29.84 -17.62
N LYS A 29 -0.64 -29.28 -18.49
CA LYS A 29 0.68 -28.77 -18.11
C LYS A 29 0.61 -27.43 -17.43
N LYS A 30 -0.42 -26.60 -17.72
CA LYS A 30 -0.66 -25.31 -17.06
C LYS A 30 -1.37 -25.43 -15.71
N ARG A 31 -1.92 -26.59 -15.39
CA ARG A 31 -2.51 -26.92 -14.09
C ARG A 31 -1.53 -27.52 -13.09
N LYS A 32 -0.27 -27.64 -13.42
CA LYS A 32 0.77 -28.16 -12.53
C LYS A 32 1.34 -27.14 -11.54
N ASP A 33 0.84 -25.89 -11.60
CA ASP A 33 1.11 -24.83 -10.61
C ASP A 33 -0.08 -24.52 -9.68
N SER A 34 -1.15 -25.31 -9.75
CA SER A 34 -2.12 -25.36 -8.67
C SER A 34 -1.54 -26.33 -7.64
N SER A 35 -1.14 -25.82 -6.48
CA SER A 35 -0.84 -26.56 -5.26
C SER A 35 -1.64 -27.86 -5.24
N GLU A 36 -0.96 -29.01 -5.18
CA GLU A 36 -1.62 -30.30 -4.97
C GLU A 36 -2.34 -30.18 -3.64
N VAL A 37 -3.64 -29.93 -3.68
CA VAL A 37 -4.48 -29.90 -2.48
C VAL A 37 -4.48 -31.33 -1.94
N MET A 38 -3.70 -31.57 -0.92
CA MET A 38 -3.71 -32.86 -0.24
C MET A 38 -4.99 -32.95 0.60
N TYR A 39 -5.71 -34.04 0.46
CA TYR A 39 -6.94 -34.31 1.19
C TYR A 39 -6.71 -35.40 2.24
N TYR A 40 -7.31 -35.23 3.39
CA TYR A 40 -7.49 -36.29 4.37
C TYR A 40 -8.88 -36.89 4.22
N ILE A 41 -9.00 -38.19 4.31
CA ILE A 41 -10.29 -38.87 4.37
C ILE A 41 -10.55 -39.23 5.84
N ILE A 42 -11.55 -38.58 6.44
CA ILE A 42 -11.95 -38.79 7.82
C ILE A 42 -13.41 -39.27 7.80
N GLU A 43 -13.64 -40.48 8.28
CA GLU A 43 -14.98 -41.13 8.33
C GLU A 43 -15.72 -41.13 6.97
N GLY A 44 -14.98 -41.19 5.83
CA GLY A 44 -15.57 -41.21 4.49
C GLY A 44 -15.81 -39.82 3.90
N ASP A 45 -15.51 -38.74 4.64
CA ASP A 45 -15.58 -37.37 4.13
C ASP A 45 -14.20 -36.86 3.77
N THR A 46 -14.13 -36.07 2.69
CA THR A 46 -12.88 -35.55 2.15
C THR A 46 -12.62 -34.15 2.66
N VAL A 47 -11.62 -33.99 3.51
CA VAL A 47 -11.23 -32.70 4.08
C VAL A 47 -9.93 -32.23 3.45
N ALA A 48 -9.89 -30.96 2.95
CA ALA A 48 -8.67 -30.39 2.40
C ALA A 48 -7.60 -30.27 3.48
N ARG A 49 -6.37 -30.73 3.18
CA ARG A 49 -5.23 -30.66 4.10
C ARG A 49 -4.72 -29.23 4.27
N GLU A 50 -4.84 -28.40 3.23
CA GLU A 50 -4.42 -27.01 3.28
C GLU A 50 -5.63 -26.13 3.63
N MET A 51 -5.49 -25.38 4.73
CA MET A 51 -6.42 -24.29 5.03
C MET A 51 -6.11 -23.17 4.06
N ILE A 52 -7.13 -22.70 3.35
CA ILE A 52 -7.03 -21.44 2.60
C ILE A 52 -7.05 -20.34 3.65
N ASP A 53 -5.91 -19.70 3.87
CA ASP A 53 -5.86 -18.47 4.66
C ASP A 53 -6.69 -17.41 3.94
N LEU A 54 -7.84 -17.11 4.50
CA LEU A 54 -8.67 -16.01 4.02
C LEU A 54 -8.12 -14.72 4.62
N ASP A 55 -8.03 -13.70 3.79
CA ASP A 55 -7.69 -12.37 4.28
C ASP A 55 -8.67 -11.95 5.39
N GLU A 56 -8.13 -11.49 6.51
CA GLU A 56 -8.93 -11.02 7.64
C GLU A 56 -9.79 -9.83 7.23
N VAL A 57 -11.10 -9.96 7.37
CA VAL A 57 -12.05 -8.88 7.11
C VAL A 57 -12.46 -8.24 8.43
N ILE A 58 -11.93 -7.05 8.70
CA ILE A 58 -12.27 -6.26 9.88
C ILE A 58 -13.63 -5.58 9.66
N LEU A 59 -14.63 -5.94 10.46
CA LEU A 59 -15.91 -5.25 10.44
C LEU A 59 -15.86 -3.96 11.25
N LEU A 60 -16.01 -2.83 10.55
CA LEU A 60 -16.01 -1.52 11.17
C LEU A 60 -17.42 -1.11 11.60
N ASP A 61 -17.59 -0.81 12.89
CA ASP A 61 -18.84 -0.29 13.41
C ASP A 61 -19.21 1.06 12.78
N ARG A 62 -20.50 1.37 12.80
CA ARG A 62 -20.99 2.68 12.43
C ARG A 62 -20.41 3.75 13.36
N LEU A 63 -19.99 4.85 12.77
CA LEU A 63 -19.49 5.99 13.54
C LEU A 63 -20.57 6.60 14.40
N LYS A 64 -20.30 6.68 15.71
CA LYS A 64 -21.14 7.37 16.68
C LYS A 64 -20.38 8.59 17.22
N PHE A 65 -21.02 9.74 17.19
CA PHE A 65 -20.43 10.99 17.70
C PHE A 65 -21.18 11.44 18.95
N LYS A 66 -20.45 11.96 19.94
CA LYS A 66 -21.05 12.49 21.18
C LYS A 66 -21.72 13.83 20.95
N SER A 67 -21.25 14.58 19.95
CA SER A 67 -21.78 15.90 19.60
C SER A 67 -21.67 16.15 18.10
N GLU A 68 -22.47 17.08 17.58
CA GLU A 68 -22.36 17.53 16.19
C GLU A 68 -21.00 18.22 15.92
N GLN A 69 -20.40 18.83 16.94
CA GLN A 69 -19.08 19.41 16.84
C GLN A 69 -17.99 18.33 16.64
N ASP A 70 -18.07 17.20 17.34
CA ASP A 70 -17.14 16.08 17.17
C ASP A 70 -17.28 15.47 15.77
N ARG A 71 -18.52 15.33 15.30
CA ARG A 71 -18.80 14.89 13.93
C ARG A 71 -18.17 15.81 12.90
N ARG A 72 -18.31 17.11 13.05
CA ARG A 72 -17.71 18.11 12.15
C ARG A 72 -16.19 18.02 12.15
N ARG A 73 -15.55 17.93 13.34
CA ARG A 73 -14.09 17.77 13.48
C ARG A 73 -13.61 16.49 12.76
N TYR A 74 -14.29 15.37 12.97
CA TYR A 74 -13.95 14.11 12.30
C TYR A 74 -14.08 14.23 10.78
N LEU A 75 -15.13 14.83 10.25
CA LEU A 75 -15.32 14.99 8.80
C LEU A 75 -14.24 15.88 8.17
N ILE A 76 -13.82 16.93 8.87
CA ILE A 76 -12.71 17.78 8.43
C ILE A 76 -11.41 16.99 8.42
N LEU A 77 -11.11 16.23 9.48
CA LEU A 77 -9.93 15.39 9.59
C LEU A 77 -9.93 14.33 8.47
N ARG A 78 -11.07 13.66 8.24
CA ARG A 78 -11.24 12.67 7.16
C ARG A 78 -10.89 13.26 5.79
N ARG A 79 -11.42 14.43 5.46
CA ARG A 79 -11.11 15.10 4.19
C ARG A 79 -9.63 15.40 4.05
N LYS A 80 -8.99 15.92 5.10
CA LYS A 80 -7.56 16.25 5.11
C LYS A 80 -6.70 14.99 4.99
N THR A 81 -6.99 13.95 5.75
CA THR A 81 -6.27 12.68 5.72
C THR A 81 -6.34 12.04 4.34
N ARG A 82 -7.54 11.92 3.76
CA ARG A 82 -7.74 11.37 2.41
C ARG A 82 -7.01 12.18 1.33
N LYS A 83 -6.96 13.51 1.48
CA LYS A 83 -6.22 14.38 0.55
C LYS A 83 -4.72 14.18 0.63
N VAL A 84 -4.18 14.02 1.85
CA VAL A 84 -2.72 14.00 2.11
C VAL A 84 -2.12 12.60 1.95
N TYR A 85 -2.89 11.55 2.24
CA TYR A 85 -2.39 10.17 2.24
C TYR A 85 -1.68 9.74 0.94
N PRO A 86 -2.17 10.02 -0.28
CA PRO A 86 -1.47 9.66 -1.51
C PRO A 86 -0.09 10.32 -1.62
N TYR A 87 0.05 11.54 -1.11
CA TYR A 87 1.35 12.24 -1.08
C TYR A 87 2.29 11.61 -0.05
N ALA A 88 1.78 11.23 1.12
CA ALA A 88 2.54 10.51 2.13
C ALA A 88 3.03 9.16 1.63
N LYS A 89 2.16 8.38 0.98
CA LYS A 89 2.50 7.10 0.36
C LYS A 89 3.63 7.26 -0.65
N LEU A 90 3.47 8.15 -1.63
CA LEU A 90 4.47 8.40 -2.64
C LEU A 90 5.80 8.92 -2.04
N ALA A 91 5.73 9.83 -1.07
CA ALA A 91 6.93 10.37 -0.41
C ALA A 91 7.67 9.28 0.37
N SER A 92 6.97 8.44 1.14
CA SER A 92 7.58 7.38 1.92
C SER A 92 8.26 6.33 1.04
N GLU A 93 7.63 5.88 -0.03
CA GLU A 93 8.20 4.93 -0.99
C GLU A 93 9.47 5.49 -1.64
N ARG A 94 9.41 6.74 -2.10
CA ARG A 94 10.56 7.39 -2.74
C ARG A 94 11.71 7.62 -1.76
N LEU A 95 11.42 8.13 -0.57
CA LEU A 95 12.44 8.38 0.46
C LEU A 95 13.11 7.08 0.91
N THR A 96 12.36 6.02 1.11
CA THR A 96 12.90 4.70 1.47
C THR A 96 13.82 4.17 0.37
N THR A 97 13.33 4.09 -0.87
CA THR A 97 14.12 3.63 -2.02
C THR A 97 15.40 4.43 -2.21
N MET A 98 15.32 5.75 -2.05
CA MET A 98 16.47 6.64 -2.22
C MET A 98 17.47 6.48 -1.08
N THR A 99 17.01 6.30 0.14
CA THR A 99 17.89 6.07 1.30
C THR A 99 18.61 4.73 1.19
N GLU A 100 17.91 3.67 0.78
CA GLU A 100 18.52 2.36 0.54
C GLU A 100 19.59 2.44 -0.55
N ARG A 101 19.27 3.06 -1.68
CA ARG A 101 20.23 3.25 -2.75
C ARG A 101 21.43 4.11 -2.33
N LEU A 102 21.23 5.10 -1.45
CA LEU A 102 22.32 5.89 -0.92
C LEU A 102 23.29 5.05 -0.07
N LYS A 103 22.80 4.03 0.64
CA LYS A 103 23.63 3.11 1.43
C LYS A 103 24.54 2.24 0.55
N THR A 104 24.10 1.88 -0.65
CA THR A 104 24.88 1.05 -1.59
C THR A 104 25.99 1.80 -2.33
N ILE A 105 26.00 3.14 -2.29
CA ILE A 105 27.02 3.95 -2.95
C ILE A 105 28.24 4.11 -2.04
N GLU A 106 29.37 3.50 -2.39
CA GLU A 106 30.59 3.53 -1.58
C GLU A 106 31.34 4.87 -1.69
N LYS A 107 31.51 5.39 -2.92
CA LYS A 107 32.31 6.60 -3.17
C LYS A 107 31.61 7.87 -2.70
N LYS A 108 32.27 8.65 -1.83
CA LYS A 108 31.75 9.94 -1.32
C LYS A 108 31.33 10.92 -2.42
N ARG A 109 32.05 10.95 -3.54
CA ARG A 109 31.75 11.81 -4.69
C ARG A 109 30.43 11.43 -5.34
N ASP A 110 30.22 10.14 -5.58
CA ASP A 110 29.01 9.62 -6.24
C ASP A 110 27.79 9.76 -5.32
N ARG A 111 27.99 9.54 -4.02
CA ARG A 111 26.99 9.80 -3.00
C ARG A 111 26.52 11.27 -3.00
N LYS A 112 27.46 12.23 -3.10
CA LYS A 112 27.14 13.67 -3.19
C LYS A 112 26.37 14.01 -4.48
N ILE A 113 26.77 13.44 -5.61
CA ILE A 113 26.08 13.63 -6.89
C ILE A 113 24.66 13.05 -6.83
N TYR A 114 24.53 11.84 -6.32
CA TYR A 114 23.23 11.19 -6.15
C TYR A 114 22.30 12.01 -5.25
N THR A 115 22.76 12.44 -4.08
CA THR A 115 21.99 13.28 -3.15
C THR A 115 21.47 14.56 -3.84
N LYS A 116 22.29 15.25 -4.62
CA LYS A 116 21.86 16.44 -5.37
C LYS A 116 20.79 16.13 -6.40
N ARG A 117 20.90 14.98 -7.11
CA ARG A 117 19.87 14.55 -8.08
C ARG A 117 18.54 14.25 -7.39
N VAL A 118 18.60 13.53 -6.27
CA VAL A 118 17.43 13.22 -5.45
C VAL A 118 16.76 14.49 -4.96
N GLN A 119 17.53 15.43 -4.42
CA GLN A 119 17.03 16.73 -3.98
C GLN A 119 16.28 17.43 -5.11
N LYS A 120 16.92 17.60 -6.28
CA LYS A 120 16.30 18.26 -7.43
C LYS A 120 15.01 17.57 -7.89
N TYR A 121 14.99 16.24 -7.87
CA TYR A 121 13.80 15.45 -8.21
C TYR A 121 12.64 15.73 -7.25
N ILE A 122 12.90 15.67 -5.95
CA ILE A 122 11.86 15.91 -4.94
C ILE A 122 11.39 17.37 -4.94
N GLU A 123 12.32 18.32 -5.12
CA GLU A 123 11.96 19.73 -5.29
C GLU A 123 11.00 19.91 -6.47
N GLY A 124 11.29 19.30 -7.62
CA GLY A 124 10.42 19.38 -8.79
C GLY A 124 9.05 18.72 -8.60
N GLU A 125 9.03 17.54 -7.99
CA GLU A 125 7.80 16.73 -7.86
C GLU A 125 6.85 17.22 -6.77
N PHE A 126 7.39 17.63 -5.63
CA PHE A 126 6.61 17.88 -4.42
C PHE A 126 6.44 19.35 -4.06
N SER A 127 7.33 20.28 -4.50
CA SER A 127 7.26 21.69 -4.09
C SER A 127 5.90 22.31 -4.28
N GLU A 128 5.34 22.22 -5.48
CA GLU A 128 4.06 22.84 -5.79
C GLU A 128 2.89 22.21 -5.07
N LYS A 129 2.99 20.90 -4.80
CA LYS A 129 1.96 20.16 -4.04
C LYS A 129 2.01 20.52 -2.57
N LEU A 130 3.21 20.58 -1.99
CA LEU A 130 3.43 20.92 -0.57
C LEU A 130 3.06 22.38 -0.25
N LYS A 131 3.39 23.32 -1.13
CA LYS A 131 3.01 24.74 -0.95
C LYS A 131 1.49 24.97 -0.83
N LYS A 132 0.69 24.07 -1.40
CA LYS A 132 -0.78 24.14 -1.37
C LYS A 132 -1.39 23.46 -0.13
N LEU A 133 -0.59 22.86 0.73
CA LEU A 133 -1.07 22.24 1.96
C LEU A 133 -1.24 23.30 3.06
N THR A 134 -2.30 23.15 3.82
CA THR A 134 -2.48 23.90 5.07
C THR A 134 -1.57 23.33 6.15
N HIS A 135 -1.32 24.11 7.21
CA HIS A 135 -0.53 23.69 8.36
C HIS A 135 -0.95 22.31 8.91
N THR A 136 -2.24 22.10 9.15
CA THR A 136 -2.77 20.80 9.64
C THR A 136 -2.57 19.66 8.63
N GLU A 137 -2.70 19.94 7.33
CA GLU A 137 -2.44 18.94 6.29
C GLU A 137 -0.96 18.55 6.26
N GLY A 138 -0.07 19.50 6.49
CA GLY A 138 1.36 19.23 6.62
C GLY A 138 1.72 18.43 7.86
N GLN A 139 1.08 18.71 9.02
CA GLN A 139 1.24 17.89 10.23
C GLN A 139 0.82 16.43 9.96
N ILE A 140 -0.34 16.23 9.35
CA ILE A 140 -0.81 14.88 8.96
C ILE A 140 0.19 14.21 8.01
N LEU A 141 0.75 14.95 7.04
CA LEU A 141 1.75 14.42 6.11
C LEU A 141 2.98 13.89 6.84
N VAL A 142 3.54 14.68 7.76
CA VAL A 142 4.73 14.28 8.55
C VAL A 142 4.44 13.03 9.38
N LYS A 143 3.31 12.99 10.05
CA LYS A 143 2.86 11.83 10.85
C LYS A 143 2.66 10.58 9.97
N LEU A 144 2.05 10.72 8.80
CA LEU A 144 1.86 9.60 7.87
C LEU A 144 3.17 9.09 7.28
N ILE A 145 4.15 9.96 7.04
CA ILE A 145 5.51 9.53 6.65
C ILE A 145 6.13 8.67 7.76
N HIS A 146 6.00 9.09 9.03
CA HIS A 146 6.47 8.29 10.16
C HIS A 146 5.74 6.93 10.24
N ARG A 147 4.41 6.92 10.12
CA ARG A 147 3.60 5.69 10.09
C ARG A 147 4.11 4.70 9.04
N GLN A 148 4.46 5.16 7.86
CA GLN A 148 4.80 4.31 6.71
C GLN A 148 6.28 3.92 6.66
N THR A 149 7.17 4.68 7.32
CA THR A 149 8.62 4.45 7.26
C THR A 149 9.23 4.02 8.60
N GLY A 150 8.52 4.19 9.71
CA GLY A 150 9.03 4.00 11.07
C GLY A 150 10.07 5.05 11.47
N ARG A 151 10.23 6.12 10.66
CA ARG A 151 11.25 7.14 10.87
C ARG A 151 10.65 8.53 10.73
N THR A 152 11.14 9.46 11.54
CA THR A 152 10.66 10.83 11.43
C THR A 152 11.07 11.46 10.09
N ALA A 153 10.26 12.37 9.59
CA ALA A 153 10.61 13.12 8.37
C ALA A 153 11.95 13.84 8.54
N PHE A 154 12.27 14.28 9.77
CA PHE A 154 13.56 14.87 10.11
C PHE A 154 14.72 13.91 9.89
N ASP A 155 14.62 12.66 10.34
CA ASP A 155 15.70 11.67 10.21
C ASP A 155 15.94 11.28 8.75
N LEU A 156 14.86 11.11 7.99
CA LEU A 156 14.95 10.83 6.56
C LEU A 156 15.65 11.97 5.81
N VAL A 157 15.29 13.21 6.12
CA VAL A 157 15.90 14.40 5.53
C VAL A 157 17.36 14.58 5.97
N LYS A 158 17.69 14.28 7.23
CA LYS A 158 19.05 14.37 7.78
C LYS A 158 20.00 13.41 7.08
N GLU A 159 19.58 12.22 6.72
CA GLU A 159 20.41 11.26 5.98
C GLU A 159 20.74 11.74 4.55
N LEU A 160 19.86 12.45 3.91
CA LEU A 160 20.05 13.04 2.58
C LEU A 160 20.97 14.27 2.55
N ARG A 161 21.42 14.72 3.65
CA ARG A 161 22.53 15.59 4.11
C ARG A 161 22.79 16.94 3.47
N THR A 162 22.33 17.38 2.33
CA THR A 162 22.68 18.73 1.81
C THR A 162 21.55 19.34 0.98
N GLY A 163 21.13 20.56 1.38
CA GLY A 163 20.14 21.34 0.63
C GLY A 163 18.68 21.10 1.05
N TRP A 164 18.37 19.98 1.66
CA TRP A 164 17.02 19.65 2.12
C TRP A 164 16.47 20.61 3.18
N ARG A 165 17.32 21.17 4.03
CA ARG A 165 16.90 22.22 4.98
C ARG A 165 16.37 23.44 4.20
N ALA A 166 17.11 23.92 3.20
CA ALA A 166 16.70 25.06 2.39
C ALA A 166 15.41 24.76 1.61
N PHE A 167 15.29 23.54 1.06
CA PHE A 167 14.07 23.08 0.39
C PHE A 167 12.85 23.13 1.32
N TRP A 168 12.94 22.52 2.51
CA TRP A 168 11.85 22.52 3.47
C TRP A 168 11.54 23.93 3.96
N TYR A 169 12.54 24.77 4.25
CA TYR A 169 12.33 26.16 4.63
C TYR A 169 11.66 26.99 3.53
N ASN A 170 12.05 26.81 2.29
CA ASN A 170 11.51 27.58 1.18
C ASN A 170 10.16 27.06 0.67
N THR A 171 9.92 25.76 0.78
CA THR A 171 8.70 25.12 0.26
C THR A 171 7.57 25.16 1.29
N THR A 172 7.91 25.19 2.56
CA THR A 172 6.98 25.08 3.68
C THR A 172 6.87 26.36 4.50
N ALA A 173 6.99 27.54 3.89
CA ALA A 173 6.79 28.79 4.61
C ALA A 173 5.45 28.85 5.37
N SER A 174 4.39 28.25 4.84
CA SER A 174 3.11 28.03 5.51
C SER A 174 3.11 26.85 6.50
N LEU A 175 4.14 26.00 6.45
CA LEU A 175 4.31 24.84 7.31
C LEU A 175 5.43 25.06 8.36
N PHE A 176 5.91 26.30 8.50
CA PHE A 176 7.10 26.68 9.27
C PHE A 176 7.04 26.29 10.75
N GLU A 177 5.84 26.13 11.31
CA GLU A 177 5.63 25.73 12.70
C GLU A 177 5.51 24.19 12.87
N ILE A 178 5.59 23.42 11.77
CA ILE A 178 5.45 21.96 11.85
C ILE A 178 6.79 21.36 12.26
N SER A 179 6.77 20.62 13.35
CA SER A 179 7.91 19.80 13.74
C SER A 179 8.05 18.61 12.81
N LEU A 180 9.15 18.54 12.05
CA LEU A 180 9.50 17.35 11.25
C LEU A 180 9.84 16.13 12.13
N LYS A 181 9.93 16.32 13.44
CA LYS A 181 10.18 15.27 14.44
C LYS A 181 8.90 14.67 14.99
N GLU A 182 7.73 15.12 14.50
CA GLU A 182 6.46 14.54 14.91
C GLU A 182 6.42 13.04 14.60
N GLU A 183 6.02 12.29 15.60
CA GLU A 183 5.86 10.84 15.53
C GLU A 183 4.36 10.51 15.44
N TYR A 184 4.07 9.39 14.82
CA TYR A 184 2.73 8.83 14.75
C TYR A 184 2.54 7.83 15.88
N SER A 185 1.66 8.13 16.83
CA SER A 185 1.40 7.31 18.03
C SER A 185 -0.10 7.12 18.23
N PRO A 186 -0.75 6.19 17.53
CA PRO A 186 -2.20 6.04 17.58
C PRO A 186 -2.72 5.52 18.93
N PHE A 187 -1.91 4.88 19.75
CA PHE A 187 -2.27 4.46 21.10
C PHE A 187 -2.27 5.60 22.13
N ASP A 188 -1.44 6.63 21.91
CA ASP A 188 -1.27 7.71 22.88
C ASP A 188 -2.03 8.96 22.47
N VAL A 189 -2.05 9.28 21.17
CA VAL A 189 -2.62 10.50 20.59
C VAL A 189 -3.96 10.20 19.93
N LYS A 190 -5.03 10.79 20.47
CA LYS A 190 -6.40 10.57 19.96
C LYS A 190 -6.57 10.96 18.49
N GLU A 191 -5.89 12.01 18.04
CA GLU A 191 -5.95 12.42 16.63
C GLU A 191 -5.36 11.36 15.71
N ASP A 192 -4.24 10.74 16.11
CA ASP A 192 -3.58 9.68 15.35
C ASP A 192 -4.46 8.41 15.30
N TYR A 193 -5.15 8.09 16.41
CA TYR A 193 -6.19 7.05 16.41
C TYR A 193 -7.29 7.35 15.39
N LEU A 194 -7.80 8.59 15.36
CA LEU A 194 -8.84 8.96 14.40
C LEU A 194 -8.32 8.93 12.95
N ILE A 195 -7.05 9.25 12.73
CA ILE A 195 -6.41 9.10 11.42
C ILE A 195 -6.36 7.63 11.03
N GLU A 196 -5.98 6.73 11.94
CA GLU A 196 -5.95 5.28 11.64
C GLU A 196 -7.36 4.74 11.32
N ASP A 197 -8.38 5.11 12.10
CA ASP A 197 -9.79 4.76 11.81
C ASP A 197 -10.24 5.26 10.42
N ILE A 198 -9.85 6.49 10.06
CA ILE A 198 -10.13 7.06 8.74
C ILE A 198 -9.43 6.29 7.61
N LEU A 199 -8.17 5.90 7.82
CA LEU A 199 -7.41 5.13 6.85
C LEU A 199 -8.02 3.75 6.65
N GLU A 200 -8.31 3.04 7.73
CA GLU A 200 -8.88 1.69 7.68
C GLU A 200 -10.23 1.68 6.94
N ARG A 201 -11.12 2.61 7.27
CA ARG A 201 -12.38 2.80 6.54
C ARG A 201 -12.16 3.13 5.06
N SER A 202 -11.18 3.97 4.77
CA SER A 202 -10.91 4.38 3.39
C SER A 202 -10.29 3.25 2.55
N PHE A 203 -9.56 2.34 3.16
CA PHE A 203 -9.06 1.12 2.52
C PHE A 203 -10.19 0.14 2.23
N GLN A 204 -11.08 -0.08 3.19
CA GLN A 204 -12.24 -0.97 3.00
C GLN A 204 -13.23 -0.42 1.96
N GLU A 205 -13.40 0.91 1.91
CA GLU A 205 -14.21 1.59 0.90
C GLU A 205 -13.53 1.65 -0.49
N ASN A 206 -12.29 1.13 -0.64
CA ASN A 206 -11.46 1.24 -1.85
C ASN A 206 -11.24 2.68 -2.34
N ILE A 207 -11.30 3.66 -1.42
CA ILE A 207 -11.03 5.07 -1.72
C ILE A 207 -9.53 5.34 -1.72
N LEU A 208 -8.79 4.65 -0.87
CA LEU A 208 -7.34 4.73 -0.78
C LEU A 208 -6.72 3.35 -0.98
N GLU A 209 -5.58 3.33 -1.65
CA GLU A 209 -4.79 2.12 -1.81
C GLU A 209 -4.00 1.84 -0.52
N ARG A 210 -4.18 0.63 0.04
CA ARG A 210 -3.55 0.24 1.30
C ARG A 210 -2.02 0.24 1.19
N GLN A 211 -1.37 0.81 2.18
CA GLN A 211 0.05 0.63 2.48
C GLN A 211 0.18 0.27 3.95
N ASN A 212 0.85 -0.83 4.23
CA ASN A 212 1.06 -1.29 5.59
C ASN A 212 1.95 -0.29 6.37
N PRO A 213 1.67 -0.09 7.67
CA PRO A 213 2.55 0.69 8.53
C PRO A 213 3.89 0.00 8.70
N ALA A 214 4.95 0.76 9.01
CA ALA A 214 6.27 0.23 9.28
C ALA A 214 6.38 -0.49 10.63
N PHE A 215 5.44 -0.28 11.52
CA PHE A 215 5.32 -0.94 12.82
C PHE A 215 3.91 -1.53 12.96
N PRO A 216 3.76 -2.64 13.70
CA PRO A 216 2.50 -3.33 13.81
C PRO A 216 1.45 -2.43 14.49
N ILE A 217 0.33 -2.23 13.83
CA ILE A 217 -0.85 -1.55 14.38
C ILE A 217 -2.01 -2.53 14.25
N ASP A 218 -2.41 -3.15 15.37
CA ASP A 218 -3.66 -3.89 15.43
C ASP A 218 -4.80 -2.91 15.66
N TYR A 219 -5.68 -2.81 14.67
CA TYR A 219 -6.81 -1.89 14.72
C TYR A 219 -7.85 -2.28 15.78
N LEU A 220 -8.05 -3.57 16.03
CA LEU A 220 -9.01 -4.03 17.03
C LEU A 220 -8.52 -3.71 18.46
N ASP A 221 -7.24 -3.96 18.71
CA ASP A 221 -6.61 -3.59 19.98
C ASP A 221 -6.61 -2.08 20.20
N LEU A 222 -6.30 -1.32 19.16
CA LEU A 222 -6.33 0.14 19.19
C LEU A 222 -7.74 0.68 19.53
N LYS A 223 -8.77 0.10 18.92
CA LYS A 223 -10.16 0.45 19.18
C LYS A 223 -10.58 0.07 20.61
N ALA A 224 -10.20 -1.11 21.10
CA ALA A 224 -10.46 -1.55 22.46
C ALA A 224 -9.78 -0.62 23.48
N HIS A 225 -8.53 -0.22 23.25
CA HIS A 225 -7.79 0.74 24.08
C HIS A 225 -8.55 2.08 24.22
N TRP A 226 -8.97 2.67 23.12
CA TRP A 226 -9.67 3.97 23.16
C TRP A 226 -11.09 3.89 23.70
N ASN A 227 -11.79 2.77 23.53
CA ASN A 227 -13.09 2.54 24.16
C ASN A 227 -12.96 2.51 25.69
N LYS A 228 -11.98 1.76 26.24
CA LYS A 228 -11.72 1.73 27.69
C LYS A 228 -11.38 3.13 28.24
N LYS A 229 -10.53 3.87 27.55
CA LYS A 229 -10.11 5.23 27.94
C LYS A 229 -11.26 6.26 27.89
N THR A 230 -12.29 5.98 27.11
CA THR A 230 -13.46 6.85 26.99
C THR A 230 -14.52 6.57 28.07
N VAL A 231 -14.60 5.33 28.57
CA VAL A 231 -15.51 4.94 29.65
C VAL A 231 -15.02 5.42 31.02
N ASN A 232 -13.71 5.51 31.20
CA ASN A 232 -13.07 5.92 32.45
C ASN A 232 -12.90 7.45 32.62
N LYS A 233 -13.51 8.25 31.76
CA LYS A 233 -13.60 9.73 31.81
C LYS A 233 -15.05 10.18 31.93
#